data_a2a2e4c5439cd609c13a52c4d52fe2d4
#
_entry.id   a2a2e4c5439cd609c13a52c4d52fe2d4
#
_cell.length_a   1.000
_cell.length_b   1.000
_cell.length_c   1.000
_cell.angle_alpha   90.00
_cell.angle_beta   90.00
_cell.angle_gamma   90.00
#
_symmetry.space_group_name_H-M   'P 1'
#
loop_
_entity.id
_entity.type
_entity.pdbx_description
1 polymer ?
#
loop_
_entity_poly.entity_id
_entity_poly.type
_entity_poly.pdbx_seq_one_letter_code
_entity_poly.pdbx_strand_id
1 'polypeptide(L)'
;MTDMNLRQPDNPLNADTKLKLLRERLRGIGSAVVAFSSGVDSTFLLRVAHEELGDRVVAATIRSHTFPKRELDTAAAFCHAEGIRHEIIDSEELNIPGFAENPPDRCYHCKKELFSKLLAFAHDNGLAAVLEGSNIDDDGDYRPGQRAIRELGIVSPLHEVGLTKAEIRALSKEMGLPTAGKPSFACLASRFPYGERITAAGLARVEKAEQWLLDADPGLRQVRVRSHGDMARIEVPPDAIPRLSSRATEIAAAFKGFGFAYTTLDLQGYRTGSMNEVLSETTIHRP
;
A
#
# COMPACT_ATOMS: atom_id res chain seq x y z
N MET A 1 49.87 17.43 -21.71
CA MET A 1 49.25 16.11 -21.73
C MET A 1 48.56 15.92 -20.39
N THR A 2 47.29 16.23 -20.32
CA THR A 2 46.50 16.23 -19.10
C THR A 2 45.54 15.04 -19.24
N ASP A 3 45.79 14.05 -18.40
CA ASP A 3 44.93 12.88 -18.27
C ASP A 3 43.53 13.30 -17.80
N MET A 4 42.57 13.24 -18.71
CA MET A 4 41.16 13.30 -18.37
C MET A 4 40.75 11.93 -17.82
N ASN A 5 40.75 11.83 -16.51
CA ASN A 5 40.19 10.72 -15.76
C ASN A 5 38.68 10.66 -16.04
N LEU A 6 38.26 9.87 -17.02
CA LEU A 6 36.88 9.51 -17.27
C LEU A 6 36.37 8.75 -16.05
N ARG A 7 35.61 9.40 -15.18
CA ARG A 7 34.82 8.72 -14.15
C ARG A 7 33.92 7.71 -14.88
N GLN A 8 34.15 6.43 -14.62
CA GLN A 8 33.22 5.36 -15.00
C GLN A 8 31.86 5.67 -14.34
N PRO A 9 30.72 5.41 -15.01
CA PRO A 9 29.43 5.55 -14.39
C PRO A 9 29.38 4.64 -13.16
N ASP A 10 29.01 5.21 -12.02
CA ASP A 10 28.90 4.52 -10.74
C ASP A 10 28.09 3.24 -10.93
N ASN A 11 28.76 2.09 -10.67
CA ASN A 11 28.08 0.78 -10.65
C ASN A 11 26.98 0.86 -9.58
N PRO A 12 25.71 0.58 -9.90
CA PRO A 12 24.63 0.72 -8.92
C PRO A 12 24.94 -0.11 -7.68
N LEU A 13 24.79 0.50 -6.51
CA LEU A 13 25.03 -0.17 -5.23
C LEU A 13 24.22 -1.46 -5.16
N ASN A 14 24.81 -2.53 -4.66
CA ASN A 14 24.10 -3.79 -4.43
C ASN A 14 23.15 -3.67 -3.22
N ALA A 15 22.20 -4.60 -3.10
CA ALA A 15 21.17 -4.60 -2.07
C ALA A 15 21.74 -4.60 -0.64
N ASP A 16 22.84 -5.33 -0.39
CA ASP A 16 23.48 -5.37 0.93
C ASP A 16 24.07 -4.03 1.35
N THR A 17 24.68 -3.31 0.39
CA THR A 17 25.21 -1.97 0.64
C THR A 17 24.08 -0.99 0.93
N LYS A 18 22.99 -1.05 0.16
CA LYS A 18 21.79 -0.23 0.41
C LYS A 18 21.16 -0.53 1.76
N LEU A 19 21.11 -1.81 2.19
CA LEU A 19 20.67 -2.21 3.52
C LEU A 19 21.55 -1.62 4.63
N LYS A 20 22.87 -1.61 4.46
CA LYS A 20 23.79 -0.96 5.41
C LYS A 20 23.52 0.53 5.52
N LEU A 21 23.35 1.22 4.40
CA LEU A 21 22.99 2.64 4.36
C LEU A 21 21.63 2.91 5.02
N LEU A 22 20.64 2.04 4.81
CA LEU A 22 19.34 2.12 5.46
C LEU A 22 19.49 2.04 7.00
N ARG A 23 20.27 1.07 7.49
CA ARG A 23 20.55 0.91 8.92
C ARG A 23 21.24 2.15 9.52
N GLU A 24 22.23 2.70 8.83
CA GLU A 24 22.92 3.93 9.23
C GLU A 24 21.96 5.12 9.27
N ARG A 25 21.11 5.26 8.24
CA ARG A 25 20.09 6.31 8.17
C ARG A 25 19.11 6.23 9.34
N LEU A 26 18.61 5.04 9.65
CA LEU A 26 17.71 4.81 10.78
C LEU A 26 18.35 5.14 12.12
N ARG A 27 19.61 4.70 12.36
CA ARG A 27 20.36 5.09 13.56
C ARG A 27 20.49 6.60 13.69
N GLY A 28 20.73 7.30 12.57
CA GLY A 28 20.82 8.76 12.54
C GLY A 28 19.49 9.46 12.86
N ILE A 29 18.35 8.85 12.55
CA ILE A 29 17.02 9.35 12.93
C ILE A 29 16.76 9.21 14.44
N GLY A 30 17.18 8.12 15.04
CA GLY A 30 17.17 7.91 16.49
C GLY A 30 15.87 7.40 17.07
N SER A 31 14.69 7.90 16.67
CA SER A 31 13.35 7.39 17.06
C SER A 31 12.32 7.70 16.00
N ALA A 32 11.33 6.85 15.81
CA ALA A 32 10.37 7.06 14.74
C ALA A 32 9.01 6.38 14.93
N VAL A 33 8.01 6.90 14.24
CA VAL A 33 6.77 6.21 13.90
C VAL A 33 6.89 5.69 12.46
N VAL A 34 6.60 4.43 12.23
CA VAL A 34 6.49 3.83 10.89
C VAL A 34 5.03 3.72 10.50
N ALA A 35 4.63 4.36 9.40
CA ALA A 35 3.32 4.16 8.78
C ALA A 35 3.22 2.71 8.28
N PHE A 36 2.54 1.86 9.04
CA PHE A 36 2.57 0.42 8.86
C PHE A 36 1.28 -0.11 8.23
N SER A 37 1.38 -0.59 6.99
CA SER A 37 0.26 -1.15 6.22
C SER A 37 0.29 -2.67 6.10
N SER A 38 1.19 -3.36 6.80
CA SER A 38 1.46 -4.80 6.61
C SER A 38 1.80 -5.21 5.17
N GLY A 39 2.14 -4.27 4.30
CA GLY A 39 2.67 -4.52 2.96
C GLY A 39 4.15 -4.90 3.00
N VAL A 40 4.70 -5.37 1.86
CA VAL A 40 6.11 -5.81 1.78
C VAL A 40 7.06 -4.72 2.25
N ASP A 41 6.94 -3.50 1.71
CA ASP A 41 7.88 -2.40 1.96
C ASP A 41 7.79 -1.91 3.40
N SER A 42 6.58 -1.66 3.90
CA SER A 42 6.38 -1.18 5.26
C SER A 42 6.77 -2.23 6.31
N THR A 43 6.61 -3.54 6.02
CA THR A 43 7.07 -4.61 6.91
C THR A 43 8.59 -4.68 6.95
N PHE A 44 9.24 -4.60 5.79
CA PHE A 44 10.70 -4.57 5.71
C PHE A 44 11.28 -3.35 6.44
N LEU A 45 10.73 -2.16 6.17
CA LEU A 45 11.15 -0.93 6.85
C LEU A 45 10.99 -1.04 8.36
N LEU A 46 9.82 -1.49 8.83
CA LEU A 46 9.52 -1.63 10.26
C LEU A 46 10.46 -2.61 10.94
N ARG A 47 10.74 -3.77 10.29
CA ARG A 47 11.67 -4.76 10.83
C ARG A 47 13.08 -4.20 10.97
N VAL A 48 13.63 -3.58 9.93
CA VAL A 48 14.96 -2.98 9.98
C VAL A 48 15.02 -1.82 10.99
N ALA A 49 13.97 -1.00 11.06
CA ALA A 49 13.87 0.07 12.03
C ALA A 49 13.86 -0.47 13.49
N HIS A 50 13.12 -1.55 13.72
CA HIS A 50 13.09 -2.17 15.06
C HIS A 50 14.44 -2.79 15.45
N GLU A 51 15.15 -3.44 14.51
CA GLU A 51 16.50 -3.95 14.76
C GLU A 51 17.50 -2.84 15.14
N GLU A 52 17.37 -1.65 14.58
CA GLU A 52 18.29 -0.53 14.82
C GLU A 52 17.88 0.38 15.99
N LEU A 53 16.59 0.53 16.24
CA LEU A 53 16.07 1.50 17.21
C LEU A 53 15.49 0.85 18.46
N GLY A 54 15.16 -0.44 18.42
CA GLY A 54 14.50 -1.15 19.53
C GLY A 54 13.16 -0.49 19.89
N ASP A 55 12.92 -0.26 21.16
CA ASP A 55 11.68 0.34 21.68
C ASP A 55 11.43 1.81 21.27
N ARG A 56 12.40 2.42 20.57
CA ARG A 56 12.27 3.78 20.04
C ARG A 56 11.58 3.83 18.68
N VAL A 57 11.08 2.70 18.17
CA VAL A 57 10.22 2.66 17.01
C VAL A 57 8.83 2.20 17.38
N VAL A 58 7.82 2.85 16.79
CA VAL A 58 6.40 2.51 16.95
C VAL A 58 5.82 2.25 15.58
N ALA A 59 5.12 1.13 15.41
CA ALA A 59 4.30 0.87 14.25
C ALA A 59 2.96 1.59 14.41
N ALA A 60 2.52 2.37 13.43
CA ALA A 60 1.19 2.98 13.43
C ALA A 60 0.39 2.54 12.22
N THR A 61 -0.74 1.88 12.44
CA THR A 61 -1.66 1.45 11.40
C THR A 61 -2.93 2.29 11.45
N ILE A 62 -3.31 2.84 10.30
CA ILE A 62 -4.56 3.61 10.20
C ILE A 62 -5.72 2.63 10.05
N ARG A 63 -6.71 2.74 10.95
CA ARG A 63 -7.98 2.04 10.84
C ARG A 63 -9.01 2.95 10.18
N SER A 64 -9.57 2.50 9.06
CA SER A 64 -10.56 3.26 8.30
C SER A 64 -11.41 2.34 7.44
N HIS A 65 -12.49 2.87 6.84
CA HIS A 65 -13.32 2.13 5.88
C HIS A 65 -12.56 1.71 4.61
N THR A 66 -11.46 2.38 4.28
CA THR A 66 -10.68 2.06 3.07
C THR A 66 -9.59 1.02 3.30
N PHE A 67 -9.31 0.69 4.57
CA PHE A 67 -8.28 -0.27 4.95
C PHE A 67 -8.93 -1.58 5.40
N PRO A 68 -8.74 -2.71 4.68
CA PRO A 68 -9.41 -3.95 5.00
C PRO A 68 -9.05 -4.49 6.38
N LYS A 69 -10.04 -5.06 7.04
CA LYS A 69 -9.87 -5.68 8.37
C LYS A 69 -8.76 -6.72 8.37
N ARG A 70 -8.66 -7.56 7.34
CA ARG A 70 -7.60 -8.60 7.23
C ARG A 70 -6.18 -8.01 7.27
N GLU A 71 -5.99 -6.83 6.69
CA GLU A 71 -4.68 -6.16 6.69
C GLU A 71 -4.37 -5.59 8.09
N LEU A 72 -5.38 -5.06 8.78
CA LEU A 72 -5.26 -4.60 10.15
C LEU A 72 -4.91 -5.76 11.10
N ASP A 73 -5.61 -6.88 10.97
CA ASP A 73 -5.35 -8.09 11.77
C ASP A 73 -3.93 -8.63 11.49
N THR A 74 -3.49 -8.62 10.23
CA THR A 74 -2.12 -9.01 9.84
C THR A 74 -1.07 -8.07 10.45
N ALA A 75 -1.33 -6.76 10.45
CA ALA A 75 -0.44 -5.77 11.05
C ALA A 75 -0.30 -6.00 12.56
N ALA A 76 -1.41 -6.19 13.26
CA ALA A 76 -1.42 -6.45 14.69
C ALA A 76 -0.68 -7.75 15.04
N ALA A 77 -0.95 -8.83 14.30
CA ALA A 77 -0.30 -10.12 14.51
C ALA A 77 1.23 -10.04 14.30
N PHE A 78 1.68 -9.34 13.25
CA PHE A 78 3.10 -9.13 12.99
C PHE A 78 3.78 -8.36 14.12
N CYS A 79 3.23 -7.24 14.52
CA CYS A 79 3.81 -6.43 15.60
C CYS A 79 3.84 -7.18 16.93
N HIS A 80 2.80 -7.95 17.24
CA HIS A 80 2.78 -8.79 18.44
C HIS A 80 3.87 -9.87 18.42
N ALA A 81 4.03 -10.56 17.29
CA ALA A 81 5.04 -11.61 17.13
C ALA A 81 6.48 -11.07 17.22
N GLU A 82 6.72 -9.86 16.74
CA GLU A 82 8.04 -9.21 16.75
C GLU A 82 8.30 -8.39 18.02
N GLY A 83 7.34 -8.27 18.93
CA GLY A 83 7.47 -7.45 20.15
C GLY A 83 7.52 -5.94 19.87
N ILE A 84 6.95 -5.49 18.75
CA ILE A 84 6.96 -4.08 18.34
C ILE A 84 5.72 -3.36 18.91
N ARG A 85 5.93 -2.20 19.52
CA ARG A 85 4.82 -1.35 19.95
C ARG A 85 3.97 -0.97 18.75
N HIS A 86 2.66 -1.27 18.81
CA HIS A 86 1.71 -1.03 17.73
C HIS A 86 0.56 -0.14 18.18
N GLU A 87 0.34 0.93 17.43
CA GLU A 87 -0.75 1.88 17.65
C GLU A 87 -1.72 1.84 16.48
N ILE A 88 -3.02 1.81 16.80
CA ILE A 88 -4.07 1.89 15.80
C ILE A 88 -4.68 3.28 15.89
N ILE A 89 -4.59 4.03 14.81
CA ILE A 89 -5.07 5.41 14.70
C ILE A 89 -6.32 5.43 13.82
N ASP A 90 -7.44 5.90 14.37
CA ASP A 90 -8.69 6.01 13.63
C ASP A 90 -8.67 7.16 12.63
N SER A 91 -9.18 6.88 11.44
CA SER A 91 -9.41 7.89 10.40
C SER A 91 -10.77 7.72 9.76
N GLU A 92 -11.45 8.85 9.56
CA GLU A 92 -12.74 8.95 8.89
C GLU A 92 -12.55 9.60 7.51
N GLU A 93 -11.87 8.90 6.61
CA GLU A 93 -11.47 9.43 5.29
C GLU A 93 -12.68 9.90 4.47
N LEU A 94 -13.86 9.30 4.66
CA LEU A 94 -15.09 9.72 3.99
C LEU A 94 -15.55 11.14 4.39
N ASN A 95 -15.08 11.64 5.52
CA ASN A 95 -15.36 13.00 6.00
C ASN A 95 -14.31 14.02 5.52
N ILE A 96 -13.22 13.57 4.86
CA ILE A 96 -12.24 14.48 4.27
C ILE A 96 -12.89 15.20 3.09
N PRO A 97 -12.89 16.56 3.05
CA PRO A 97 -13.44 17.29 1.91
C PRO A 97 -12.79 16.85 0.58
N GLY A 98 -13.63 16.52 -0.38
CA GLY A 98 -13.18 16.07 -1.70
C GLY A 98 -12.80 14.58 -1.80
N PHE A 99 -12.74 13.82 -0.73
CA PHE A 99 -12.38 12.40 -0.79
C PHE A 99 -13.52 11.53 -1.35
N ALA A 100 -14.74 11.70 -0.83
CA ALA A 100 -15.88 10.86 -1.19
C ALA A 100 -16.32 11.04 -2.66
N GLU A 101 -16.04 12.17 -3.25
CA GLU A 101 -16.26 12.49 -4.67
C GLU A 101 -15.32 11.73 -5.61
N ASN A 102 -14.28 11.10 -5.04
CA ASN A 102 -13.33 10.24 -5.74
C ASN A 102 -12.62 10.91 -6.94
N PRO A 103 -12.02 12.10 -6.75
CA PRO A 103 -11.25 12.75 -7.80
C PRO A 103 -9.94 11.99 -8.11
N PRO A 104 -9.30 12.24 -9.25
CA PRO A 104 -8.00 11.64 -9.58
C PRO A 104 -6.92 11.86 -8.51
N ASP A 105 -6.92 13.00 -7.83
CA ASP A 105 -5.98 13.36 -6.76
C ASP A 105 -6.45 12.97 -5.35
N ARG A 106 -7.50 12.13 -5.23
CA ARG A 106 -8.01 11.61 -3.93
C ARG A 106 -6.91 11.17 -2.98
N CYS A 107 -5.87 10.48 -3.51
CA CYS A 107 -4.77 9.98 -2.68
C CYS A 107 -3.96 11.10 -2.02
N TYR A 108 -3.90 12.30 -2.60
CA TYR A 108 -3.28 13.47 -1.97
C TYR A 108 -4.04 13.88 -0.70
N HIS A 109 -5.35 14.06 -0.82
CA HIS A 109 -6.20 14.45 0.31
C HIS A 109 -6.14 13.44 1.45
N CYS A 110 -6.27 12.15 1.11
CA CYS A 110 -6.16 11.07 2.08
C CYS A 110 -4.79 11.06 2.78
N LYS A 111 -3.68 11.00 2.03
CA LYS A 111 -2.36 10.96 2.63
C LYS A 111 -2.05 12.20 3.47
N LYS A 112 -2.48 13.38 3.04
CA LYS A 112 -2.27 14.61 3.79
C LYS A 112 -2.90 14.54 5.18
N GLU A 113 -4.13 14.05 5.28
CA GLU A 113 -4.82 13.90 6.57
C GLU A 113 -4.18 12.80 7.42
N LEU A 114 -3.96 11.60 6.84
CA LEU A 114 -3.39 10.46 7.56
C LEU A 114 -2.01 10.77 8.14
N PHE A 115 -1.12 11.35 7.32
CA PHE A 115 0.23 11.69 7.77
C PHE A 115 0.26 12.88 8.73
N SER A 116 -0.70 13.81 8.66
CA SER A 116 -0.86 14.86 9.68
C SER A 116 -1.19 14.25 11.04
N LYS A 117 -2.05 13.23 11.11
CA LYS A 117 -2.32 12.48 12.36
C LYS A 117 -1.07 11.75 12.87
N LEU A 118 -0.31 11.12 11.99
CA LEU A 118 0.94 10.45 12.36
C LEU A 118 2.00 11.42 12.88
N LEU A 119 2.10 12.62 12.30
CA LEU A 119 2.99 13.67 12.79
C LEU A 119 2.56 14.17 14.18
N ALA A 120 1.27 14.39 14.41
CA ALA A 120 0.75 14.75 15.72
C ALA A 120 1.05 13.65 16.75
N PHE A 121 0.80 12.38 16.41
CA PHE A 121 1.15 11.25 17.27
C PHE A 121 2.65 11.18 17.57
N ALA A 122 3.52 11.37 16.57
CA ALA A 122 4.97 11.39 16.76
C ALA A 122 5.40 12.51 17.70
N HIS A 123 4.88 13.73 17.52
CA HIS A 123 5.14 14.87 18.37
C HIS A 123 4.73 14.59 19.83
N ASP A 124 3.51 14.10 20.04
CA ASP A 124 2.96 13.85 21.38
C ASP A 124 3.70 12.74 22.14
N ASN A 125 4.34 11.82 21.39
CA ASN A 125 5.17 10.74 21.95
C ASN A 125 6.67 11.03 21.94
N GLY A 126 7.12 12.22 21.57
CA GLY A 126 8.54 12.59 21.53
C GLY A 126 9.36 11.82 20.51
N LEU A 127 8.75 11.34 19.43
CA LEU A 127 9.41 10.60 18.35
C LEU A 127 9.92 11.58 17.28
N ALA A 128 11.14 11.35 16.79
CA ALA A 128 11.86 12.31 15.95
C ALA A 128 11.32 12.42 14.51
N ALA A 129 10.71 11.35 13.97
CA ALA A 129 10.27 11.32 12.59
C ALA A 129 9.08 10.40 12.36
N VAL A 130 8.37 10.63 11.25
CA VAL A 130 7.42 9.69 10.66
C VAL A 130 8.04 9.10 9.40
N LEU A 131 8.08 7.77 9.32
CA LEU A 131 8.65 7.01 8.21
C LEU A 131 7.55 6.34 7.38
N GLU A 132 7.78 6.24 6.07
CA GLU A 132 6.89 5.52 5.16
C GLU A 132 7.68 4.67 4.16
N GLY A 133 7.02 3.68 3.55
CA GLY A 133 7.67 2.61 2.80
C GLY A 133 7.77 2.82 1.28
N SER A 134 7.76 4.06 0.75
CA SER A 134 8.02 4.27 -0.68
C SER A 134 9.44 3.85 -1.05
N ASN A 135 9.58 3.29 -2.23
CA ASN A 135 10.84 2.81 -2.81
C ASN A 135 11.07 3.45 -4.19
N ILE A 136 12.22 3.17 -4.82
CA ILE A 136 12.60 3.85 -6.07
C ILE A 136 11.68 3.52 -7.26
N ASP A 137 11.03 2.34 -7.26
CA ASP A 137 10.11 1.96 -8.33
C ASP A 137 8.78 2.73 -8.27
N ASP A 138 8.55 3.50 -7.20
CA ASP A 138 7.40 4.41 -7.07
C ASP A 138 7.58 5.70 -7.88
N ASP A 139 8.79 5.98 -8.37
CA ASP A 139 9.08 7.09 -9.26
C ASP A 139 8.52 6.80 -10.67
N GLY A 140 7.90 7.78 -11.27
CA GLY A 140 7.35 7.68 -12.63
C GLY A 140 5.92 7.13 -12.73
N ASP A 141 5.28 6.70 -11.63
CA ASP A 141 3.86 6.37 -11.59
C ASP A 141 3.02 7.61 -11.17
N TYR A 142 1.77 7.67 -11.63
CA TYR A 142 0.84 8.70 -11.17
C TYR A 142 0.46 8.46 -9.71
N ARG A 143 1.16 9.13 -8.82
CA ARG A 143 0.97 9.00 -7.37
C ARG A 143 0.80 10.36 -6.68
N PRO A 144 -0.38 10.99 -6.80
CA PRO A 144 -0.64 12.30 -6.21
C PRO A 144 -0.38 12.35 -4.69
N GLY A 145 -0.47 11.20 -4.01
CA GLY A 145 -0.13 11.10 -2.59
C GLY A 145 1.35 11.36 -2.26
N GLN A 146 2.28 11.24 -3.21
CA GLN A 146 3.69 11.56 -2.98
C GLN A 146 3.91 13.07 -2.72
N ARG A 147 3.05 13.93 -3.30
CA ARG A 147 3.08 15.35 -3.00
C ARG A 147 2.82 15.62 -1.53
N ALA A 148 1.83 14.97 -0.93
CA ALA A 148 1.54 15.13 0.50
C ALA A 148 2.71 14.66 1.39
N ILE A 149 3.38 13.56 1.03
CA ILE A 149 4.56 13.04 1.72
C ILE A 149 5.67 14.11 1.76
N ARG A 150 5.98 14.71 0.61
CA ARG A 150 7.01 15.76 0.51
C ARG A 150 6.62 17.03 1.26
N GLU A 151 5.38 17.51 1.09
CA GLU A 151 4.88 18.72 1.76
C GLU A 151 4.94 18.61 3.29
N LEU A 152 4.69 17.41 3.84
CA LEU A 152 4.68 17.15 5.27
C LEU A 152 6.05 16.74 5.84
N GLY A 153 7.08 16.65 5.03
CA GLY A 153 8.41 16.26 5.47
C GLY A 153 8.49 14.82 6.01
N ILE A 154 7.65 13.92 5.50
CA ILE A 154 7.69 12.51 5.84
C ILE A 154 8.92 11.86 5.22
N VAL A 155 9.61 11.04 5.99
CA VAL A 155 10.86 10.41 5.55
C VAL A 155 10.57 9.10 4.85
N SER A 156 11.16 8.89 3.68
CA SER A 156 11.06 7.66 2.87
C SER A 156 12.42 6.95 2.78
N PRO A 157 12.88 6.26 3.86
CA PRO A 157 14.26 5.79 3.94
C PRO A 157 14.63 4.77 2.86
N LEU A 158 13.67 3.94 2.42
CA LEU A 158 13.90 2.95 1.36
C LEU A 158 14.19 3.63 0.02
N HIS A 159 13.44 4.70 -0.28
CA HIS A 159 13.64 5.53 -1.46
C HIS A 159 14.97 6.28 -1.39
N GLU A 160 15.30 6.90 -0.24
CA GLU A 160 16.53 7.66 -0.03
C GLU A 160 17.79 6.83 -0.31
N VAL A 161 17.78 5.54 0.03
CA VAL A 161 18.92 4.63 -0.23
C VAL A 161 18.82 3.91 -1.57
N GLY A 162 17.80 4.20 -2.38
CA GLY A 162 17.63 3.67 -3.73
C GLY A 162 17.24 2.19 -3.80
N LEU A 163 16.56 1.64 -2.78
CA LEU A 163 16.07 0.26 -2.79
C LEU A 163 14.92 0.11 -3.81
N THR A 164 15.04 -0.93 -4.65
CA THR A 164 13.97 -1.37 -5.56
C THR A 164 13.03 -2.35 -4.87
N LYS A 165 11.82 -2.51 -5.44
CA LYS A 165 10.86 -3.53 -4.97
C LYS A 165 11.41 -4.94 -5.01
N ALA A 166 12.20 -5.27 -6.04
CA ALA A 166 12.84 -6.57 -6.20
C ALA A 166 13.87 -6.81 -5.08
N GLU A 167 14.72 -5.84 -4.79
CA GLU A 167 15.70 -5.91 -3.71
C GLU A 167 15.03 -6.04 -2.33
N ILE A 168 13.99 -5.25 -2.07
CA ILE A 168 13.21 -5.34 -0.82
C ILE A 168 12.61 -6.74 -0.64
N ARG A 169 12.06 -7.35 -1.70
CA ARG A 169 11.54 -8.73 -1.63
C ARG A 169 12.64 -9.76 -1.37
N ALA A 170 13.80 -9.64 -2.01
CA ALA A 170 14.94 -10.52 -1.79
C ALA A 170 15.42 -10.45 -0.35
N LEU A 171 15.71 -9.25 0.15
CA LEU A 171 16.11 -9.02 1.54
C LEU A 171 15.04 -9.47 2.55
N SER A 172 13.75 -9.20 2.27
CA SER A 172 12.65 -9.68 3.10
C SER A 172 12.60 -11.21 3.20
N LYS A 173 12.90 -11.91 2.10
CA LYS A 173 12.97 -13.37 2.06
C LYS A 173 14.14 -13.91 2.88
N GLU A 174 15.32 -13.29 2.74
CA GLU A 174 16.51 -13.64 3.52
C GLU A 174 16.31 -13.42 5.02
N MET A 175 15.58 -12.36 5.39
CA MET A 175 15.21 -12.07 6.79
C MET A 175 14.04 -12.93 7.30
N GLY A 176 13.48 -13.80 6.48
CA GLY A 176 12.35 -14.67 6.86
C GLY A 176 11.02 -13.92 7.06
N LEU A 177 10.85 -12.71 6.47
CA LEU A 177 9.63 -11.94 6.65
C LEU A 177 8.44 -12.59 5.93
N PRO A 178 7.28 -12.73 6.61
CA PRO A 178 6.11 -13.41 6.06
C PRO A 178 5.51 -12.68 4.83
N THR A 179 5.82 -11.40 4.68
CA THR A 179 5.31 -10.56 3.60
C THR A 179 6.16 -10.56 2.34
N ALA A 180 7.31 -11.23 2.29
CA ALA A 180 8.24 -11.25 1.14
C ALA A 180 7.54 -11.59 -0.19
N GLY A 181 6.62 -12.57 -0.16
CA GLY A 181 5.82 -12.99 -1.32
C GLY A 181 4.42 -12.34 -1.41
N LYS A 182 4.09 -11.40 -0.52
CA LYS A 182 2.76 -10.78 -0.48
C LYS A 182 2.51 -9.95 -1.74
N PRO A 183 1.35 -10.13 -2.42
CA PRO A 183 0.96 -9.26 -3.53
C PRO A 183 0.81 -7.80 -3.10
N SER A 184 0.97 -6.87 -4.07
CA SER A 184 0.72 -5.45 -3.82
C SER A 184 -0.74 -5.23 -3.42
N PHE A 185 -0.93 -4.50 -2.33
CA PHE A 185 -2.23 -4.10 -1.84
C PHE A 185 -2.44 -2.60 -2.09
N ALA A 186 -3.63 -2.23 -2.52
CA ALA A 186 -4.08 -0.85 -2.60
C ALA A 186 -5.37 -0.69 -1.80
N CYS A 187 -5.61 0.50 -1.22
CA CYS A 187 -6.81 0.77 -0.41
C CYS A 187 -8.10 0.47 -1.18
N LEU A 188 -9.18 0.12 -0.48
CA LEU A 188 -10.47 -0.25 -1.09
C LEU A 188 -11.09 0.86 -1.94
N ALA A 189 -10.76 2.12 -1.67
CA ALA A 189 -11.20 3.25 -2.48
C ALA A 189 -10.78 3.13 -3.96
N SER A 190 -9.67 2.42 -4.26
CA SER A 190 -9.23 2.17 -5.63
C SER A 190 -10.15 1.21 -6.41
N ARG A 191 -11.17 0.62 -5.78
CA ARG A 191 -12.15 -0.25 -6.44
C ARG A 191 -13.27 0.52 -7.12
N PHE A 192 -13.31 1.84 -6.93
CA PHE A 192 -14.32 2.72 -7.49
C PHE A 192 -13.72 3.54 -8.65
N PRO A 193 -14.37 3.61 -9.82
CA PRO A 193 -13.95 4.48 -10.90
C PRO A 193 -13.85 5.94 -10.44
N TYR A 194 -12.89 6.68 -10.97
CA TYR A 194 -12.79 8.12 -10.67
C TYR A 194 -14.10 8.84 -10.98
N GLY A 195 -14.53 9.72 -10.07
CA GLY A 195 -15.79 10.45 -10.15
C GLY A 195 -17.00 9.67 -9.64
N GLU A 196 -16.90 8.35 -9.41
CA GLU A 196 -17.96 7.60 -8.72
C GLU A 196 -17.83 7.81 -7.21
N ARG A 197 -18.94 8.24 -6.59
CA ARG A 197 -18.96 8.55 -5.16
C ARG A 197 -18.64 7.33 -4.29
N ILE A 198 -17.66 7.46 -3.40
CA ILE A 198 -17.29 6.43 -2.43
C ILE A 198 -18.18 6.56 -1.19
N THR A 199 -18.76 5.43 -0.78
CA THR A 199 -19.60 5.36 0.44
C THR A 199 -19.13 4.24 1.36
N ALA A 200 -19.40 4.35 2.67
CA ALA A 200 -19.09 3.29 3.63
C ALA A 200 -19.75 1.95 3.26
N ALA A 201 -21.01 1.99 2.80
CA ALA A 201 -21.72 0.80 2.34
C ALA A 201 -21.05 0.16 1.10
N GLY A 202 -20.63 0.99 0.13
CA GLY A 202 -19.91 0.52 -1.05
C GLY A 202 -18.56 -0.12 -0.69
N LEU A 203 -17.78 0.50 0.18
CA LEU A 203 -16.50 -0.06 0.66
C LEU A 203 -16.70 -1.39 1.39
N ALA A 204 -17.67 -1.47 2.31
CA ALA A 204 -17.99 -2.70 3.03
C ALA A 204 -18.46 -3.83 2.09
N ARG A 205 -19.24 -3.49 1.04
CA ARG A 205 -19.68 -4.43 0.02
C ARG A 205 -18.51 -5.01 -0.76
N VAL A 206 -17.58 -4.18 -1.18
CA VAL A 206 -16.37 -4.59 -1.90
C VAL A 206 -15.47 -5.44 -1.01
N GLU A 207 -15.25 -5.02 0.24
CA GLU A 207 -14.43 -5.77 1.20
C GLU A 207 -14.98 -7.19 1.43
N LYS A 208 -16.29 -7.31 1.66
CA LYS A 208 -16.96 -8.60 1.82
C LYS A 208 -16.78 -9.49 0.59
N ALA A 209 -16.92 -8.93 -0.60
CA ALA A 209 -16.77 -9.66 -1.85
C ALA A 209 -15.34 -10.16 -2.08
N GLU A 210 -14.33 -9.30 -1.86
CA GLU A 210 -12.92 -9.73 -1.95
C GLU A 210 -12.56 -10.77 -0.90
N GLN A 211 -13.00 -10.57 0.35
CA GLN A 211 -12.72 -11.53 1.42
C GLN A 211 -13.37 -12.89 1.14
N TRP A 212 -14.62 -12.90 0.68
CA TRP A 212 -15.31 -14.15 0.35
C TRP A 212 -14.58 -14.93 -0.77
N LEU A 213 -14.09 -14.25 -1.81
CA LEU A 213 -13.31 -14.89 -2.88
C LEU A 213 -12.02 -15.52 -2.36
N LEU A 214 -11.32 -14.81 -1.48
CA LEU A 214 -10.06 -15.29 -0.87
C LEU A 214 -10.31 -16.51 0.05
N ASP A 215 -11.41 -16.50 0.80
CA ASP A 215 -11.78 -17.61 1.71
C ASP A 215 -12.26 -18.84 0.91
N ALA A 216 -13.02 -18.60 -0.17
CA ALA A 216 -13.57 -19.65 -1.02
C ALA A 216 -12.54 -20.29 -1.96
N ASP A 217 -11.41 -19.65 -2.22
CA ASP A 217 -10.31 -20.15 -3.05
C ASP A 217 -8.94 -19.83 -2.42
N PRO A 218 -8.40 -20.73 -1.56
CA PRO A 218 -7.10 -20.54 -0.91
C PRO A 218 -5.91 -20.36 -1.88
N GLY A 219 -6.07 -20.78 -3.14
CA GLY A 219 -5.08 -20.56 -4.18
C GLY A 219 -5.08 -19.13 -4.77
N LEU A 220 -6.11 -18.36 -4.46
CA LEU A 220 -6.28 -17.01 -4.96
C LEU A 220 -5.58 -16.01 -4.04
N ARG A 221 -4.42 -15.52 -4.44
CA ARG A 221 -3.64 -14.55 -3.65
C ARG A 221 -3.85 -13.09 -4.04
N GLN A 222 -4.37 -12.86 -5.24
CA GLN A 222 -4.59 -11.53 -5.81
C GLN A 222 -5.99 -11.44 -6.36
N VAL A 223 -6.79 -10.52 -5.83
CA VAL A 223 -8.14 -10.24 -6.28
C VAL A 223 -8.46 -8.76 -6.16
N ARG A 224 -9.23 -8.24 -7.09
CA ARG A 224 -9.88 -6.94 -6.98
C ARG A 224 -11.33 -7.08 -7.43
N VAL A 225 -12.22 -6.54 -6.62
CA VAL A 225 -13.63 -6.41 -6.99
C VAL A 225 -13.92 -4.94 -7.24
N ARG A 226 -13.96 -4.54 -8.53
CA ARG A 226 -14.30 -3.17 -8.92
C ARG A 226 -15.80 -2.98 -8.83
N SER A 227 -16.21 -1.90 -8.18
CA SER A 227 -17.61 -1.50 -8.06
C SER A 227 -17.93 -0.47 -9.13
N HIS A 228 -18.83 -0.82 -10.05
CA HIS A 228 -19.41 0.09 -11.06
C HIS A 228 -20.91 0.18 -10.78
N GLY A 229 -21.32 1.06 -9.85
CA GLY A 229 -22.69 1.08 -9.35
C GLY A 229 -23.09 -0.28 -8.79
N ASP A 230 -24.08 -0.94 -9.43
CA ASP A 230 -24.59 -2.25 -9.00
C ASP A 230 -23.86 -3.45 -9.65
N MET A 231 -22.82 -3.19 -10.43
CA MET A 231 -22.03 -4.24 -11.09
C MET A 231 -20.70 -4.44 -10.37
N ALA A 232 -20.39 -5.69 -10.04
CA ALA A 232 -19.06 -6.14 -9.63
C ALA A 232 -18.27 -6.59 -10.86
N ARG A 233 -17.06 -6.04 -11.08
CA ARG A 233 -16.08 -6.56 -12.02
C ARG A 233 -14.92 -7.18 -11.25
N ILE A 234 -14.79 -8.50 -11.34
CA ILE A 234 -13.76 -9.29 -10.65
C ILE A 234 -12.51 -9.31 -11.52
N GLU A 235 -11.38 -8.89 -10.95
CA GLU A 235 -10.06 -8.99 -11.57
C GLU A 235 -9.22 -9.96 -10.73
N VAL A 236 -8.69 -11.00 -11.37
CA VAL A 236 -7.80 -12.02 -10.78
C VAL A 236 -6.64 -12.29 -11.74
N PRO A 237 -5.53 -12.92 -11.31
CA PRO A 237 -4.51 -13.37 -12.23
C PRO A 237 -5.10 -14.19 -13.39
N PRO A 238 -4.59 -14.07 -14.63
CA PRO A 238 -5.18 -14.74 -15.80
C PRO A 238 -5.31 -16.26 -15.64
N ASP A 239 -4.40 -16.90 -14.94
CA ASP A 239 -4.42 -18.35 -14.65
C ASP A 239 -5.56 -18.76 -13.70
N ALA A 240 -6.11 -17.81 -12.92
CA ALA A 240 -7.25 -18.05 -12.04
C ALA A 240 -8.62 -17.92 -12.75
N ILE A 241 -8.66 -17.26 -13.93
CA ILE A 241 -9.91 -17.01 -14.66
C ILE A 241 -10.71 -18.31 -14.97
N PRO A 242 -10.11 -19.38 -15.52
CA PRO A 242 -10.85 -20.62 -15.79
C PRO A 242 -11.46 -21.24 -14.52
N ARG A 243 -10.71 -21.19 -13.40
CA ARG A 243 -11.16 -21.75 -12.12
C ARG A 243 -12.33 -20.96 -11.54
N LEU A 244 -12.30 -19.63 -11.63
CA LEU A 244 -13.41 -18.79 -11.16
C LEU A 244 -14.64 -18.95 -12.06
N SER A 245 -14.47 -18.98 -13.39
CA SER A 245 -15.59 -19.13 -14.31
C SER A 245 -16.34 -20.47 -14.14
N SER A 246 -15.65 -21.54 -13.76
CA SER A 246 -16.30 -22.81 -13.45
C SER A 246 -17.21 -22.76 -12.21
N ARG A 247 -17.05 -21.74 -11.35
CA ARG A 247 -17.86 -21.47 -10.15
C ARG A 247 -18.82 -20.27 -10.33
N ALA A 248 -19.14 -19.91 -11.56
CA ALA A 248 -19.90 -18.68 -11.86
C ALA A 248 -21.24 -18.59 -11.10
N THR A 249 -22.01 -19.68 -11.01
CA THR A 249 -23.29 -19.70 -10.31
C THR A 249 -23.14 -19.42 -8.80
N GLU A 250 -22.16 -20.03 -8.17
CA GLU A 250 -21.87 -19.84 -6.75
C GLU A 250 -21.43 -18.39 -6.46
N ILE A 251 -20.49 -17.88 -7.26
CA ILE A 251 -19.98 -16.53 -7.13
C ILE A 251 -21.10 -15.49 -7.34
N ALA A 252 -21.92 -15.65 -8.38
CA ALA A 252 -23.04 -14.75 -8.65
C ALA A 252 -24.07 -14.75 -7.51
N ALA A 253 -24.39 -15.90 -6.93
CA ALA A 253 -25.30 -15.99 -5.79
C ALA A 253 -24.75 -15.28 -4.55
N ALA A 254 -23.47 -15.48 -4.21
CA ALA A 254 -22.81 -14.81 -3.10
C ALA A 254 -22.78 -13.29 -3.28
N PHE A 255 -22.39 -12.81 -4.46
CA PHE A 255 -22.30 -11.38 -4.78
C PHE A 255 -23.66 -10.69 -4.78
N LYS A 256 -24.72 -11.39 -5.20
CA LYS A 256 -26.08 -10.91 -5.05
C LYS A 256 -26.45 -10.70 -3.58
N GLY A 257 -26.01 -11.61 -2.70
CA GLY A 257 -26.15 -11.45 -1.24
C GLY A 257 -25.38 -10.27 -0.66
N PHE A 258 -24.32 -9.81 -1.33
CA PHE A 258 -23.58 -8.61 -0.95
C PHE A 258 -24.18 -7.31 -1.53
N GLY A 259 -25.20 -7.41 -2.39
CA GLY A 259 -25.91 -6.26 -2.96
C GLY A 259 -25.43 -5.85 -4.35
N PHE A 260 -24.73 -6.72 -5.09
CA PHE A 260 -24.47 -6.52 -6.52
C PHE A 260 -25.61 -7.12 -7.35
N ALA A 261 -26.14 -6.37 -8.32
CA ALA A 261 -27.11 -6.90 -9.27
C ALA A 261 -26.44 -7.78 -10.34
N TYR A 262 -25.24 -7.38 -10.75
CA TYR A 262 -24.47 -8.08 -11.78
C TYR A 262 -23.07 -8.42 -11.27
N THR A 263 -22.59 -9.61 -11.66
CA THR A 263 -21.23 -10.06 -11.39
C THR A 263 -20.57 -10.42 -12.70
N THR A 264 -19.42 -9.80 -12.99
CA THR A 264 -18.65 -9.98 -14.22
C THR A 264 -17.21 -10.38 -13.88
N LEU A 265 -16.54 -11.04 -14.80
CA LEU A 265 -15.14 -11.38 -14.71
C LEU A 265 -14.39 -10.61 -15.81
N ASP A 266 -13.32 -9.89 -15.42
CA ASP A 266 -12.48 -9.19 -16.39
C ASP A 266 -11.65 -10.22 -17.16
N LEU A 267 -11.83 -10.29 -18.48
CA LEU A 267 -11.16 -11.25 -19.35
C LEU A 267 -9.66 -11.00 -19.48
N GLN A 268 -9.19 -9.78 -19.23
CA GLN A 268 -7.76 -9.46 -19.21
C GLN A 268 -7.11 -9.78 -17.85
N GLY A 269 -7.94 -10.01 -16.84
CA GLY A 269 -7.47 -10.27 -15.48
C GLY A 269 -6.90 -9.04 -14.78
N TYR A 270 -6.24 -9.28 -13.65
CA TYR A 270 -5.63 -8.23 -12.86
C TYR A 270 -4.41 -7.60 -13.55
N ARG A 271 -4.41 -6.28 -13.65
CA ARG A 271 -3.26 -5.48 -14.12
C ARG A 271 -3.00 -4.33 -13.16
N THR A 272 -1.73 -4.13 -12.82
CA THR A 272 -1.31 -2.97 -12.03
C THR A 272 -1.64 -1.69 -12.80
N GLY A 273 -2.26 -0.72 -12.13
CA GLY A 273 -2.59 0.57 -12.76
C GLY A 273 -3.86 0.57 -13.63
N SER A 274 -4.61 -0.55 -13.75
CA SER A 274 -5.80 -0.62 -14.63
C SER A 274 -6.83 0.49 -14.39
N MET A 275 -6.91 1.05 -13.19
CA MET A 275 -7.79 2.18 -12.89
C MET A 275 -7.33 3.51 -13.52
N ASN A 276 -6.05 3.61 -13.86
CA ASN A 276 -5.47 4.81 -14.46
C ASN A 276 -5.60 4.83 -15.99
N GLU A 277 -5.96 3.70 -16.62
CA GLU A 277 -6.16 3.59 -18.08
C GLU A 277 -7.21 4.58 -18.64
N VAL A 278 -8.13 5.04 -17.78
CA VAL A 278 -9.16 6.02 -18.14
C VAL A 278 -8.74 7.48 -17.93
N LEU A 279 -7.56 7.72 -17.35
CA LEU A 279 -7.04 9.07 -17.13
C LEU A 279 -6.41 9.59 -18.42
N SER A 280 -6.69 10.86 -18.78
CA SER A 280 -6.00 11.52 -19.88
C SER A 280 -4.55 11.81 -19.51
N GLU A 281 -3.66 11.90 -20.51
CA GLU A 281 -2.25 12.30 -20.34
C GLU A 281 -2.11 13.63 -19.57
N THR A 282 -3.03 14.56 -19.80
CA THR A 282 -3.10 15.85 -19.09
C THR A 282 -3.40 15.71 -17.59
N THR A 283 -4.08 14.65 -17.18
CA THR A 283 -4.36 14.38 -15.78
C THR A 283 -3.17 13.73 -15.09
N ILE A 284 -2.46 12.86 -15.80
CA ILE A 284 -1.29 12.12 -15.30
C ILE A 284 -0.10 13.06 -15.05
N HIS A 285 0.08 14.07 -15.90
CA HIS A 285 1.20 15.02 -15.85
C HIS A 285 0.90 16.35 -15.15
N ARG A 286 -0.19 16.48 -14.39
CA ARG A 286 -0.40 17.67 -13.55
C ARG A 286 0.62 17.68 -12.40
N PRO A 287 1.39 18.80 -12.25
CA PRO A 287 2.42 18.97 -11.22
C PRO A 287 1.84 18.96 -9.80
#